data_f4e4a3a32d7c910de8858c8f1149f6b2
#
_entry.id   f4e4a3a32d7c910de8858c8f1149f6b2
#
_cell.length_a   1.000
_cell.length_b   1.000
_cell.length_c   1.000
_cell.angle_alpha   90.00
_cell.angle_beta   90.00
_cell.angle_gamma   90.00
#
_symmetry.space_group_name_H-M   'P 1'
#
loop_
_entity.id
_entity.type
_entity.pdbx_description
1 polymer ?
#
loop_
_entity_poly.entity_id
_entity_poly.type
_entity_poly.pdbx_seq_one_letter_code
_entity_poly.pdbx_strand_id
1 'polypeptide(L)'
;MYKVLALFLYFCGEIFIGMTITELQQLYAAHPNMAMMKRLLKDTSVQTIFCGGLYASAASLFSSILVQEGGCPFVFILGDLEEAGYFYHDLTQVLGTETVLFFPSSFRRSIKYGQKDAANEILRTEVLSRLQKGEKGLCIVTYPDALAEKVVSRKELSDKTLKLNVGEKVDTTFITDVLHSYGFEYVDYVYEPGQYAVRGSIIDVFSFASEYPYRIDFFGDEVESIRTFEVESQLSREKKEGVSIVPDLAVTGDVTTSFLDFIPKETTLAMRDFLWLRERIQVVHDEALTPQAIAVQEVEENGGITLEGKLIDGSEFTVRALDFRRLEFGNKPTGTPNASVTFDTSAQPIFHKNFDLVAGSFKEYLEKGYTLYICSDSMKQTDRIRAIFEDRGDKIKFTPVERTVHEGFVDNTLRLCFFTDHQLFDRFHKYNLKSDKARSGKVALSLKELNQFTPGDYVVHTDHGIGRFSGLVRIPNGDTTQEVLKLVFQNEDVVFVSIHSLHKVSKYKGKEGEAPRLNKLGTGAWEKLKERTKTKIKDIARDLIKLYSQ
;
A
#
# COMPACT_ATOMS: atom_id res chain seq x y z
N MET A 1 12.31 34.63 -22.60
CA MET A 1 11.14 33.97 -23.20
C MET A 1 10.07 33.61 -22.15
N TYR A 2 10.42 33.18 -20.95
CA TYR A 2 9.43 32.83 -19.87
C TYR A 2 8.65 34.05 -19.29
N LYS A 3 9.23 35.24 -19.24
CA LYS A 3 8.57 36.46 -18.75
C LYS A 3 7.50 37.01 -19.69
N VAL A 4 7.55 36.71 -20.98
CA VAL A 4 6.58 37.18 -21.99
C VAL A 4 5.36 36.24 -22.02
N LEU A 5 5.56 34.95 -21.73
CA LEU A 5 4.45 33.98 -21.64
C LEU A 5 3.59 34.22 -20.37
N ALA A 6 4.21 34.62 -19.28
CA ALA A 6 3.50 34.99 -18.05
C ALA A 6 2.67 36.27 -18.19
N LEU A 7 3.09 37.22 -19.04
CA LEU A 7 2.33 38.44 -19.30
C LEU A 7 1.14 38.22 -20.24
N PHE A 8 1.22 37.21 -21.14
CA PHE A 8 0.12 36.88 -22.06
C PHE A 8 -1.01 36.10 -21.38
N LEU A 9 -0.70 35.37 -20.31
CA LEU A 9 -1.68 34.65 -19.49
C LEU A 9 -2.44 35.57 -18.51
N TYR A 10 -1.92 36.77 -18.27
CA TYR A 10 -2.56 37.77 -17.38
C TYR A 10 -3.75 38.49 -18.04
N PHE A 11 -3.92 38.38 -19.38
CA PHE A 11 -5.00 39.04 -20.15
C PHE A 11 -6.14 38.11 -20.60
N CYS A 12 -6.01 36.80 -20.42
CA CYS A 12 -7.09 35.84 -20.66
C CYS A 12 -7.52 35.25 -19.31
N GLY A 13 -8.63 35.74 -18.77
CA GLY A 13 -9.31 35.33 -17.55
C GLY A 13 -8.61 34.27 -16.69
N GLU A 14 -8.41 34.53 -15.41
CA GLU A 14 -7.67 33.71 -14.44
C GLU A 14 -7.85 32.18 -14.64
N ILE A 15 -7.04 31.56 -15.49
CA ILE A 15 -6.83 30.12 -15.46
C ILE A 15 -5.97 29.88 -14.20
N PHE A 16 -6.62 29.55 -13.11
CA PHE A 16 -5.93 29.09 -11.89
C PHE A 16 -5.24 27.76 -12.21
N ILE A 17 -3.98 27.83 -12.58
CA ILE A 17 -3.12 26.65 -12.72
C ILE A 17 -2.84 26.18 -11.30
N GLY A 18 -3.40 25.02 -10.92
CA GLY A 18 -3.07 24.35 -9.67
C GLY A 18 -1.58 23.99 -9.62
N MET A 19 -1.01 23.93 -8.43
CA MET A 19 0.36 23.49 -8.19
C MET A 19 0.40 21.97 -8.06
N THR A 20 1.41 21.33 -8.62
CA THR A 20 1.67 19.91 -8.38
C THR A 20 2.34 19.71 -7.02
N ILE A 21 2.21 18.52 -6.43
CA ILE A 21 2.90 18.18 -5.18
C ILE A 21 4.43 18.24 -5.33
N THR A 22 4.96 17.97 -6.51
CA THR A 22 6.39 18.07 -6.79
C THR A 22 6.88 19.52 -6.80
N GLU A 23 6.09 20.45 -7.35
CA GLU A 23 6.40 21.89 -7.29
C GLU A 23 6.36 22.40 -5.85
N LEU A 24 5.40 21.89 -5.04
CA LEU A 24 5.33 22.18 -3.61
C LEU A 24 6.58 21.68 -2.88
N GLN A 25 7.04 20.47 -3.18
CA GLN A 25 8.27 19.91 -2.63
C GLN A 25 9.49 20.79 -2.98
N GLN A 26 9.60 21.23 -4.23
CA GLN A 26 10.68 22.13 -4.67
C GLN A 26 10.67 23.46 -3.91
N LEU A 27 9.48 24.00 -3.66
CA LEU A 27 9.32 25.20 -2.85
C LEU A 27 9.83 24.96 -1.42
N TYR A 28 9.49 23.83 -0.82
CA TYR A 28 9.95 23.47 0.52
C TYR A 28 11.44 23.11 0.57
N ALA A 29 12.02 22.64 -0.53
CA ALA A 29 13.45 22.39 -0.65
C ALA A 29 14.32 23.68 -0.52
N ALA A 30 13.71 24.86 -0.69
CA ALA A 30 14.36 26.14 -0.44
C ALA A 30 14.52 26.49 1.05
N HIS A 31 13.99 25.66 1.97
CA HIS A 31 14.12 25.88 3.40
C HIS A 31 15.59 26.01 3.82
N PRO A 32 15.98 27.03 4.63
CA PRO A 32 17.39 27.27 5.02
C PRO A 32 18.08 26.04 5.62
N ASN A 33 17.35 25.25 6.41
CA ASN A 33 17.88 24.05 7.06
C ASN A 33 18.22 22.91 6.08
N MET A 34 17.70 22.93 4.85
CA MET A 34 18.00 21.89 3.86
C MET A 34 19.49 21.89 3.45
N ALA A 35 20.08 23.07 3.28
CA ALA A 35 21.51 23.19 2.97
C ALA A 35 22.40 22.64 4.10
N MET A 36 21.98 22.84 5.36
CA MET A 36 22.66 22.28 6.53
C MET A 36 22.54 20.76 6.55
N MET A 37 21.33 20.24 6.38
CA MET A 37 21.08 18.79 6.36
C MET A 37 21.88 18.08 5.28
N LYS A 38 21.95 18.64 4.07
CA LYS A 38 22.77 18.08 2.97
C LYS A 38 24.25 17.99 3.34
N ARG A 39 24.80 18.98 4.07
CA ARG A 39 26.18 18.94 4.57
C ARG A 39 26.37 17.86 5.62
N LEU A 40 25.45 17.78 6.59
CA LEU A 40 25.50 16.78 7.65
C LEU A 40 25.42 15.34 7.12
N LEU A 41 24.58 15.10 6.10
CA LEU A 41 24.47 13.79 5.47
C LEU A 41 25.70 13.39 4.64
N LYS A 42 26.46 14.36 4.12
CA LYS A 42 27.73 14.10 3.43
C LYS A 42 28.92 13.88 4.37
N ASP A 43 28.82 14.37 5.60
CA ASP A 43 29.87 14.21 6.60
C ASP A 43 29.79 12.83 7.27
N THR A 44 30.73 11.96 6.97
CA THR A 44 30.77 10.59 7.51
C THR A 44 31.10 10.54 9.01
N SER A 45 31.62 11.61 9.60
CA SER A 45 31.90 11.69 11.05
C SER A 45 30.62 11.92 11.88
N VAL A 46 29.54 12.42 11.25
CA VAL A 46 28.25 12.68 11.87
C VAL A 46 27.40 11.41 11.86
N GLN A 47 27.29 10.76 13.00
CA GLN A 47 26.53 9.50 13.15
C GLN A 47 25.11 9.71 13.68
N THR A 48 24.87 10.79 14.43
CA THR A 48 23.57 11.08 15.02
C THR A 48 23.15 12.51 14.71
N ILE A 49 21.99 12.66 14.08
CA ILE A 49 21.39 13.95 13.75
C ILE A 49 20.01 14.02 14.42
N PHE A 50 19.72 15.13 15.07
CA PHE A 50 18.38 15.39 15.62
C PHE A 50 17.68 16.49 14.81
N CYS A 51 16.46 16.24 14.36
CA CYS A 51 15.57 17.18 13.70
C CYS A 51 14.37 17.47 14.59
N GLY A 52 14.41 18.62 15.26
CA GLY A 52 13.31 19.08 16.13
C GLY A 52 12.31 19.95 15.38
N GLY A 53 11.05 19.97 15.85
CA GLY A 53 10.03 20.90 15.40
C GLY A 53 9.38 20.59 14.05
N LEU A 54 9.50 19.36 13.54
CA LEU A 54 8.77 18.88 12.36
C LEU A 54 7.47 18.20 12.80
N TYR A 55 6.33 18.87 12.62
CA TYR A 55 5.00 18.37 12.97
C TYR A 55 4.21 17.96 11.75
N ALA A 56 3.27 17.05 11.96
CA ALA A 56 2.37 16.56 10.93
C ALA A 56 3.12 16.10 9.65
N SER A 57 2.59 16.33 8.46
CA SER A 57 3.26 15.96 7.22
C SER A 57 4.47 16.84 6.82
N ALA A 58 4.88 17.80 7.67
CA ALA A 58 6.16 18.49 7.49
C ALA A 58 7.32 17.50 7.54
N ALA A 59 7.26 16.48 8.41
CA ALA A 59 8.28 15.44 8.51
C ALA A 59 8.39 14.60 7.23
N SER A 60 7.27 14.18 6.64
CA SER A 60 7.26 13.39 5.40
C SER A 60 7.71 14.22 4.19
N LEU A 61 7.27 15.49 4.08
CA LEU A 61 7.70 16.37 3.01
C LEU A 61 9.21 16.68 3.09
N PHE A 62 9.72 16.99 4.28
CA PHE A 62 11.15 17.15 4.53
C PHE A 62 11.93 15.88 4.18
N SER A 63 11.46 14.72 4.62
CA SER A 63 12.09 13.43 4.34
C SER A 63 12.15 13.12 2.85
N SER A 64 11.13 13.50 2.08
CA SER A 64 11.11 13.30 0.62
C SER A 64 12.27 14.00 -0.06
N ILE A 65 12.65 15.19 0.40
CA ILE A 65 13.78 15.95 -0.13
C ILE A 65 15.10 15.27 0.24
N LEU A 66 15.24 14.78 1.48
CA LEU A 66 16.42 14.05 1.91
C LEU A 66 16.65 12.77 1.10
N VAL A 67 15.59 12.04 0.77
CA VAL A 67 15.67 10.84 -0.06
C VAL A 67 16.18 11.16 -1.46
N GLN A 68 15.67 12.24 -2.09
CA GLN A 68 16.12 12.64 -3.43
C GLN A 68 17.54 13.16 -3.47
N GLU A 69 17.96 13.90 -2.46
CA GLU A 69 19.22 14.66 -2.49
C GLU A 69 20.31 14.09 -1.59
N GLY A 70 19.94 13.17 -0.67
CA GLY A 70 20.84 12.65 0.35
C GLY A 70 21.91 11.68 -0.16
N GLY A 71 21.70 11.06 -1.31
CA GLY A 71 22.63 10.14 -1.96
C GLY A 71 22.86 8.82 -1.21
N CYS A 72 22.08 8.53 -0.17
CA CYS A 72 22.11 7.28 0.60
C CYS A 72 20.69 6.70 0.73
N PRO A 73 20.55 5.39 0.94
CA PRO A 73 19.26 4.78 1.27
C PRO A 73 18.74 5.25 2.64
N PHE A 74 17.42 5.30 2.80
CA PHE A 74 16.76 5.62 4.05
C PHE A 74 15.84 4.50 4.49
N VAL A 75 15.83 4.21 5.79
CA VAL A 75 14.82 3.39 6.45
C VAL A 75 14.13 4.26 7.51
N PHE A 76 12.87 4.59 7.26
CA PHE A 76 12.02 5.33 8.19
C PHE A 76 11.27 4.34 9.09
N ILE A 77 11.49 4.46 10.39
CA ILE A 77 10.92 3.59 11.41
C ILE A 77 9.93 4.40 12.23
N LEU A 78 8.64 4.22 11.96
CA LEU A 78 7.55 4.94 12.62
C LEU A 78 7.04 4.15 13.84
N GLY A 79 6.11 4.73 14.59
CA GLY A 79 5.65 4.16 15.86
C GLY A 79 4.87 2.85 15.71
N ASP A 80 4.01 2.77 14.71
CA ASP A 80 3.16 1.61 14.43
C ASP A 80 2.79 1.51 12.96
N LEU A 81 1.97 0.51 12.62
CA LEU A 81 1.48 0.27 11.26
C LEU A 81 0.72 1.47 10.70
N GLU A 82 -0.10 2.15 11.51
CA GLU A 82 -0.95 3.24 11.05
C GLU A 82 -0.11 4.47 10.72
N GLU A 83 0.77 4.88 11.63
CA GLU A 83 1.69 5.99 11.40
C GLU A 83 2.62 5.71 10.21
N ALA A 84 3.16 4.50 10.11
CA ALA A 84 3.98 4.08 8.98
C ALA A 84 3.20 4.10 7.66
N GLY A 85 1.93 3.68 7.66
CA GLY A 85 1.06 3.69 6.50
C GLY A 85 0.80 5.11 5.98
N TYR A 86 0.52 6.07 6.86
CA TYR A 86 0.34 7.47 6.47
C TYR A 86 1.63 8.11 6.00
N PHE A 87 2.75 7.86 6.67
CA PHE A 87 4.06 8.36 6.25
C PHE A 87 4.48 7.81 4.88
N TYR A 88 4.26 6.52 4.65
CA TYR A 88 4.44 5.88 3.35
C TYR A 88 3.56 6.53 2.27
N HIS A 89 2.28 6.76 2.58
CA HIS A 89 1.36 7.43 1.67
C HIS A 89 1.89 8.80 1.26
N ASP A 90 2.25 9.65 2.21
CA ASP A 90 2.78 10.99 1.95
C ASP A 90 4.02 10.94 1.06
N LEU A 91 4.99 10.07 1.39
CA LEU A 91 6.20 9.92 0.59
C LEU A 91 5.88 9.46 -0.84
N THR A 92 4.92 8.53 -1.02
CA THR A 92 4.55 8.04 -2.35
C THR A 92 3.84 9.08 -3.20
N GLN A 93 3.09 10.02 -2.59
CA GLN A 93 2.49 11.15 -3.31
C GLN A 93 3.56 12.04 -3.97
N VAL A 94 4.71 12.20 -3.30
CA VAL A 94 5.80 13.08 -3.74
C VAL A 94 6.84 12.36 -4.60
N LEU A 95 7.29 11.16 -4.16
CA LEU A 95 8.42 10.43 -4.77
C LEU A 95 7.98 9.33 -5.74
N GLY A 96 6.69 9.00 -5.76
CA GLY A 96 6.16 7.87 -6.52
C GLY A 96 6.35 6.53 -5.81
N THR A 97 5.58 5.53 -6.27
CA THR A 97 5.55 4.17 -5.67
C THR A 97 6.77 3.33 -6.03
N GLU A 98 7.56 3.74 -7.02
CA GLU A 98 8.77 3.01 -7.43
C GLU A 98 9.97 3.27 -6.51
N THR A 99 10.03 4.43 -5.89
CA THR A 99 11.13 4.83 -4.99
C THR A 99 10.87 4.41 -3.55
N VAL A 100 9.61 4.48 -3.13
CA VAL A 100 9.19 4.27 -1.74
C VAL A 100 8.60 2.88 -1.57
N LEU A 101 9.19 2.10 -0.66
CA LEU A 101 8.78 0.74 -0.35
C LEU A 101 8.21 0.66 1.07
N PHE A 102 7.26 -0.22 1.27
CA PHE A 102 6.69 -0.50 2.58
C PHE A 102 7.12 -1.88 3.06
N PHE A 103 7.68 -1.95 4.28
CA PHE A 103 8.11 -3.20 4.89
C PHE A 103 7.26 -3.49 6.13
N PRO A 104 6.13 -4.21 5.99
CA PRO A 104 5.22 -4.51 7.09
C PRO A 104 5.64 -5.74 7.88
N SER A 105 4.97 -5.98 9.03
CA SER A 105 4.98 -7.26 9.72
C SER A 105 4.26 -8.32 8.87
N SER A 106 4.76 -9.55 8.92
CA SER A 106 4.15 -10.73 8.28
C SER A 106 2.77 -11.06 8.86
N PHE A 107 2.50 -10.65 10.09
CA PHE A 107 1.32 -11.07 10.86
C PHE A 107 0.26 -9.97 10.93
N ARG A 108 -1.01 -10.39 10.96
CA ARG A 108 -2.13 -9.50 11.30
C ARG A 108 -2.26 -9.37 12.80
N ARG A 109 -2.04 -8.20 13.34
CA ARG A 109 -2.14 -7.89 14.77
C ARG A 109 -3.54 -8.14 15.37
N SER A 110 -4.61 -8.02 14.57
CA SER A 110 -5.99 -8.16 15.05
C SER A 110 -6.45 -9.61 15.25
N ILE A 111 -5.72 -10.59 14.72
CA ILE A 111 -6.09 -12.01 14.77
C ILE A 111 -4.84 -12.79 15.13
N LYS A 112 -4.39 -12.69 16.37
CA LYS A 112 -3.39 -13.54 17.00
C LYS A 112 -2.12 -13.85 16.15
N TYR A 113 -0.96 -13.84 16.73
CA TYR A 113 0.26 -14.39 16.16
C TYR A 113 -0.03 -15.80 15.63
N GLY A 114 0.05 -16.02 14.32
CA GLY A 114 -0.25 -17.32 13.69
C GLY A 114 -0.83 -17.19 12.29
N GLN A 115 -1.61 -16.15 11.99
CA GLN A 115 -2.12 -15.93 10.63
C GLN A 115 -1.28 -14.94 9.86
N LYS A 116 -0.53 -15.44 8.89
CA LYS A 116 0.21 -14.63 7.92
C LYS A 116 -0.73 -13.89 6.99
N ASP A 117 -0.31 -12.71 6.60
CA ASP A 117 -0.94 -11.95 5.53
C ASP A 117 -0.11 -12.05 4.25
N ALA A 118 -0.58 -12.85 3.29
CA ALA A 118 0.11 -13.03 2.01
C ALA A 118 0.41 -11.69 1.30
N ALA A 119 -0.44 -10.68 1.48
CA ALA A 119 -0.21 -9.36 0.92
C ALA A 119 0.98 -8.64 1.59
N ASN A 120 1.18 -8.84 2.89
CA ASN A 120 2.35 -8.31 3.59
C ASN A 120 3.63 -9.05 3.18
N GLU A 121 3.56 -10.37 2.95
CA GLU A 121 4.70 -11.15 2.45
C GLU A 121 5.17 -10.66 1.07
N ILE A 122 4.25 -10.28 0.18
CA ILE A 122 4.60 -9.67 -1.11
C ILE A 122 5.43 -8.40 -0.90
N LEU A 123 4.98 -7.50 -0.02
CA LEU A 123 5.68 -6.24 0.24
C LEU A 123 7.07 -6.49 0.87
N ARG A 124 7.17 -7.42 1.82
CA ARG A 124 8.45 -7.81 2.43
C ARG A 124 9.40 -8.39 1.39
N THR A 125 8.92 -9.32 0.58
CA THR A 125 9.71 -9.99 -0.47
C THR A 125 10.13 -8.99 -1.55
N GLU A 126 9.28 -8.03 -1.94
CA GLU A 126 9.63 -6.93 -2.86
C GLU A 126 10.83 -6.15 -2.31
N VAL A 127 10.79 -5.72 -1.05
CA VAL A 127 11.88 -4.97 -0.40
C VAL A 127 13.18 -5.78 -0.41
N LEU A 128 13.15 -7.05 0.04
CA LEU A 128 14.33 -7.91 0.09
C LEU A 128 14.92 -8.16 -1.30
N SER A 129 14.08 -8.42 -2.29
CA SER A 129 14.51 -8.66 -3.68
C SER A 129 15.17 -7.43 -4.31
N ARG A 130 14.63 -6.22 -4.07
CA ARG A 130 15.18 -4.98 -4.59
C ARG A 130 16.51 -4.61 -3.90
N LEU A 131 16.60 -4.81 -2.60
CA LEU A 131 17.85 -4.69 -1.85
C LEU A 131 18.91 -5.69 -2.33
N GLN A 132 18.50 -6.93 -2.65
CA GLN A 132 19.39 -7.97 -3.19
C GLN A 132 19.95 -7.60 -4.56
N LYS A 133 19.16 -6.95 -5.41
CA LYS A 133 19.60 -6.43 -6.72
C LYS A 133 20.56 -5.24 -6.61
N GLY A 134 20.74 -4.68 -5.41
CA GLY A 134 21.59 -3.50 -5.19
C GLY A 134 21.00 -2.21 -5.78
N GLU A 135 19.68 -2.09 -5.89
CA GLU A 135 19.01 -0.88 -6.35
C GLU A 135 19.37 0.29 -5.44
N LYS A 136 19.73 1.42 -6.04
CA LYS A 136 20.12 2.64 -5.32
C LYS A 136 18.93 3.57 -5.08
N GLY A 137 19.03 4.42 -4.05
CA GLY A 137 18.04 5.46 -3.77
C GLY A 137 16.73 4.93 -3.20
N LEU A 138 16.70 3.69 -2.69
CA LEU A 138 15.51 3.11 -2.07
C LEU A 138 15.20 3.82 -0.76
N CYS A 139 13.91 4.11 -0.57
CA CYS A 139 13.31 4.61 0.66
C CYS A 139 12.38 3.53 1.21
N ILE A 140 12.67 3.03 2.41
CA ILE A 140 11.88 1.97 3.05
C ILE A 140 11.19 2.55 4.26
N VAL A 141 9.88 2.33 4.37
CA VAL A 141 9.07 2.72 5.53
C VAL A 141 8.64 1.47 6.28
N THR A 142 8.84 1.46 7.60
CA THR A 142 8.58 0.30 8.46
C THR A 142 8.22 0.73 9.88
N TYR A 143 8.02 -0.22 10.78
CA TYR A 143 7.66 -0.03 12.18
C TYR A 143 8.20 -1.17 13.05
N PRO A 144 8.20 -1.05 14.42
CA PRO A 144 8.88 -1.98 15.33
C PRO A 144 8.50 -3.45 15.15
N ASP A 145 7.20 -3.74 14.98
CA ASP A 145 6.71 -5.12 14.85
C ASP A 145 7.33 -5.82 13.62
N ALA A 146 7.48 -5.09 12.52
CA ALA A 146 8.09 -5.61 11.30
C ALA A 146 9.59 -5.84 11.44
N LEU A 147 10.29 -4.95 12.19
CA LEU A 147 11.73 -5.04 12.42
C LEU A 147 12.11 -6.11 13.44
N ALA A 148 11.21 -6.44 14.37
CA ALA A 148 11.41 -7.54 15.29
C ALA A 148 11.50 -8.89 14.59
N GLU A 149 10.85 -9.04 13.43
CA GLU A 149 10.85 -10.27 12.65
C GLU A 149 12.15 -10.42 11.84
N LYS A 150 12.80 -11.56 11.98
CA LYS A 150 13.95 -11.95 11.15
C LYS A 150 13.51 -12.17 9.69
N VAL A 151 14.43 -11.99 8.79
CA VAL A 151 14.29 -12.21 7.35
C VAL A 151 15.24 -13.30 6.89
N VAL A 152 14.99 -13.88 5.73
CA VAL A 152 15.93 -14.84 5.12
C VAL A 152 17.28 -14.18 4.83
N SER A 153 18.35 -14.94 4.88
CA SER A 153 19.69 -14.44 4.54
C SER A 153 19.78 -14.09 3.05
N ARG A 154 20.71 -13.19 2.68
CA ARG A 154 20.98 -12.84 1.27
C ARG A 154 21.32 -14.05 0.42
N LYS A 155 22.09 -14.99 0.98
CA LYS A 155 22.47 -16.22 0.29
C LYS A 155 21.24 -17.06 -0.01
N GLU A 156 20.41 -17.30 0.98
CA GLU A 156 19.22 -18.12 0.83
C GLU A 156 18.20 -17.49 -0.13
N LEU A 157 18.01 -16.16 -0.10
CA LEU A 157 17.19 -15.47 -1.08
C LEU A 157 17.72 -15.66 -2.50
N SER A 158 19.05 -15.60 -2.69
CA SER A 158 19.66 -15.83 -3.99
C SER A 158 19.44 -17.26 -4.48
N ASP A 159 19.65 -18.23 -3.60
CA ASP A 159 19.53 -19.66 -3.91
C ASP A 159 18.06 -20.06 -4.23
N LYS A 160 17.09 -19.37 -3.63
CA LYS A 160 15.65 -19.60 -3.84
C LYS A 160 15.00 -18.62 -4.83
N THR A 161 15.78 -17.95 -5.68
CA THR A 161 15.26 -17.06 -6.71
C THR A 161 15.50 -17.67 -8.09
N LEU A 162 14.42 -18.07 -8.76
CA LEU A 162 14.47 -18.47 -10.17
C LEU A 162 14.46 -17.22 -11.06
N LYS A 163 15.50 -17.03 -11.87
CA LYS A 163 15.60 -15.93 -12.84
C LYS A 163 15.45 -16.47 -14.24
N LEU A 164 14.65 -15.80 -15.06
CA LEU A 164 14.46 -16.10 -16.47
C LEU A 164 14.53 -14.81 -17.28
N ASN A 165 15.15 -14.85 -18.45
CA ASN A 165 15.25 -13.72 -19.35
C ASN A 165 14.73 -14.09 -20.75
N VAL A 166 14.25 -13.09 -21.48
CA VAL A 166 13.83 -13.27 -22.87
C VAL A 166 15.04 -13.72 -23.70
N GLY A 167 14.86 -14.71 -24.57
CA GLY A 167 15.90 -15.35 -25.36
C GLY A 167 16.71 -16.43 -24.63
N GLU A 168 16.44 -16.67 -23.35
CA GLU A 168 17.09 -17.74 -22.58
C GLU A 168 16.51 -19.11 -22.97
N LYS A 169 17.38 -20.10 -23.09
CA LYS A 169 16.96 -21.48 -23.35
C LYS A 169 16.90 -22.27 -22.07
N VAL A 170 15.71 -22.70 -21.72
CA VAL A 170 15.45 -23.44 -20.49
C VAL A 170 14.30 -24.43 -20.71
N ASP A 171 14.46 -25.65 -20.23
CA ASP A 171 13.41 -26.65 -20.30
C ASP A 171 12.22 -26.26 -19.41
N THR A 172 11.03 -26.26 -19.98
CA THR A 172 9.78 -25.95 -19.25
C THR A 172 9.51 -26.94 -18.12
N THR A 173 9.95 -28.20 -18.25
CA THR A 173 9.87 -29.22 -17.19
C THR A 173 10.73 -28.82 -15.99
N PHE A 174 11.95 -28.34 -16.24
CA PHE A 174 12.83 -27.84 -15.18
C PHE A 174 12.18 -26.68 -14.41
N ILE A 175 11.53 -25.74 -15.12
CA ILE A 175 10.84 -24.62 -14.46
C ILE A 175 9.71 -25.12 -13.56
N THR A 176 8.88 -26.05 -14.05
CA THR A 176 7.76 -26.59 -13.25
C THR A 176 8.25 -27.38 -12.05
N ASP A 177 9.34 -28.12 -12.17
CA ASP A 177 9.97 -28.85 -11.05
C ASP A 177 10.50 -27.88 -9.99
N VAL A 178 11.15 -26.80 -10.40
CA VAL A 178 11.60 -25.73 -9.49
C VAL A 178 10.42 -25.07 -8.81
N LEU A 179 9.36 -24.69 -9.53
CA LEU A 179 8.17 -24.09 -8.94
C LEU A 179 7.52 -25.03 -7.93
N HIS A 180 7.40 -26.31 -8.26
CA HIS A 180 6.90 -27.31 -7.33
C HIS A 180 7.79 -27.44 -6.08
N SER A 181 9.13 -27.46 -6.24
CA SER A 181 10.08 -27.52 -5.13
C SER A 181 10.03 -26.28 -4.24
N TYR A 182 9.62 -25.13 -4.80
CA TYR A 182 9.39 -23.87 -4.10
C TYR A 182 8.03 -23.82 -3.39
N GLY A 183 7.21 -24.86 -3.49
CA GLY A 183 5.89 -24.94 -2.88
C GLY A 183 4.81 -24.16 -3.62
N PHE A 184 5.03 -23.85 -4.91
CA PHE A 184 3.97 -23.27 -5.74
C PHE A 184 2.89 -24.31 -6.05
N GLU A 185 1.62 -23.90 -5.93
CA GLU A 185 0.46 -24.73 -6.24
C GLU A 185 0.17 -24.70 -7.75
N TYR A 186 0.03 -25.90 -8.36
CA TYR A 186 -0.42 -26.01 -9.75
C TYR A 186 -1.94 -25.77 -9.84
N VAL A 187 -2.36 -24.84 -10.70
CA VAL A 187 -3.77 -24.45 -10.89
C VAL A 187 -4.08 -24.30 -12.38
N ASP A 188 -5.36 -24.30 -12.76
CA ASP A 188 -5.78 -24.05 -14.15
C ASP A 188 -5.58 -22.57 -14.54
N TYR A 189 -5.82 -21.65 -13.60
CA TYR A 189 -5.65 -20.21 -13.75
C TYR A 189 -5.02 -19.62 -12.48
N VAL A 190 -4.09 -18.70 -12.67
CA VAL A 190 -3.35 -18.07 -11.58
C VAL A 190 -4.11 -16.86 -11.04
N TYR A 191 -4.40 -16.86 -9.74
CA TYR A 191 -5.12 -15.78 -9.04
C TYR A 191 -4.40 -15.24 -7.81
N GLU A 192 -3.57 -16.05 -7.17
CA GLU A 192 -2.91 -15.70 -5.91
C GLU A 192 -1.40 -15.96 -6.01
N PRO A 193 -0.57 -15.22 -5.23
CA PRO A 193 0.85 -15.52 -5.12
C PRO A 193 1.09 -16.96 -4.65
N GLY A 194 2.11 -17.59 -5.22
CA GLY A 194 2.41 -19.00 -4.96
C GLY A 194 1.66 -19.97 -5.88
N GLN A 195 0.96 -19.47 -6.90
CA GLN A 195 0.30 -20.31 -7.90
C GLN A 195 1.02 -20.25 -9.24
N TYR A 196 0.95 -21.36 -10.00
CA TYR A 196 1.37 -21.42 -11.39
C TYR A 196 0.43 -22.29 -12.23
N ALA A 197 0.39 -22.01 -13.53
CA ALA A 197 -0.40 -22.74 -14.52
C ALA A 197 0.44 -22.98 -15.78
N VAL A 198 0.25 -24.15 -16.42
CA VAL A 198 0.90 -24.48 -17.70
C VAL A 198 -0.18 -24.71 -18.75
N ARG A 199 -0.11 -23.96 -19.85
CA ARG A 199 -1.08 -24.04 -20.95
C ARG A 199 -0.36 -24.01 -22.30
N GLY A 200 -0.09 -25.18 -22.84
CA GLY A 200 0.71 -25.33 -24.08
C GLY A 200 2.11 -24.76 -23.88
N SER A 201 2.49 -23.75 -24.66
CA SER A 201 3.78 -23.05 -24.56
C SER A 201 3.84 -21.97 -23.49
N ILE A 202 2.77 -21.77 -22.71
CA ILE A 202 2.67 -20.67 -21.76
C ILE A 202 2.76 -21.19 -20.33
N ILE A 203 3.64 -20.56 -19.54
CA ILE A 203 3.68 -20.70 -18.07
C ILE A 203 3.24 -19.38 -17.46
N ASP A 204 2.12 -19.42 -16.73
CA ASP A 204 1.68 -18.31 -15.88
C ASP A 204 2.15 -18.59 -14.46
N VAL A 205 2.73 -17.60 -13.77
CA VAL A 205 3.23 -17.76 -12.40
C VAL A 205 3.06 -16.46 -11.61
N PHE A 206 2.61 -16.58 -10.36
CA PHE A 206 2.50 -15.44 -9.46
C PHE A 206 3.55 -15.53 -8.35
N SER A 207 4.65 -14.80 -8.56
CA SER A 207 5.75 -14.69 -7.60
C SER A 207 5.35 -13.85 -6.39
N PHE A 208 5.89 -14.19 -5.21
CA PHE A 208 5.78 -13.34 -4.01
C PHE A 208 6.59 -12.03 -4.10
N ALA A 209 7.43 -11.88 -5.12
CA ALA A 209 8.19 -10.65 -5.37
C ALA A 209 7.51 -9.68 -6.35
N SER A 210 6.25 -9.89 -6.72
CA SER A 210 5.57 -9.09 -7.73
C SER A 210 4.11 -8.79 -7.36
N GLU A 211 3.64 -7.59 -7.69
CA GLU A 211 2.23 -7.19 -7.55
C GLU A 211 1.33 -7.90 -8.57
N TYR A 212 1.87 -8.27 -9.74
CA TYR A 212 1.15 -8.92 -10.84
C TYR A 212 1.79 -10.25 -11.19
N PRO A 213 0.99 -11.25 -11.59
CA PRO A 213 1.52 -12.49 -12.13
C PRO A 213 2.23 -12.26 -13.47
N TYR A 214 3.14 -13.18 -13.77
CA TYR A 214 3.89 -13.22 -15.03
C TYR A 214 3.31 -14.27 -15.95
N ARG A 215 3.26 -13.95 -17.23
CA ARG A 215 3.00 -14.87 -18.35
C ARG A 215 4.27 -15.00 -19.17
N ILE A 216 4.82 -16.20 -19.20
CA ILE A 216 6.06 -16.55 -19.88
C ILE A 216 5.68 -17.42 -21.07
N ASP A 217 5.94 -16.96 -22.27
CA ASP A 217 5.64 -17.65 -23.50
C ASP A 217 6.92 -18.25 -24.09
N PHE A 218 6.84 -19.49 -24.55
CA PHE A 218 7.98 -20.26 -25.04
C PHE A 218 7.82 -20.60 -26.50
N PHE A 219 8.92 -20.53 -27.25
CA PHE A 219 9.06 -21.15 -28.56
C PHE A 219 10.02 -22.34 -28.47
N GLY A 220 9.49 -23.54 -28.35
CA GLY A 220 10.27 -24.71 -27.93
C GLY A 220 10.79 -24.52 -26.51
N ASP A 221 12.12 -24.57 -26.33
CA ASP A 221 12.79 -24.36 -25.04
C ASP A 221 13.30 -22.93 -24.85
N GLU A 222 13.00 -22.01 -25.77
CA GLU A 222 13.44 -20.62 -25.70
C GLU A 222 12.32 -19.70 -25.15
N VAL A 223 12.62 -18.86 -24.18
CA VAL A 223 11.70 -17.84 -23.66
C VAL A 223 11.49 -16.77 -24.74
N GLU A 224 10.34 -16.81 -25.41
CA GLU A 224 9.99 -15.87 -26.49
C GLU A 224 9.56 -14.52 -25.93
N SER A 225 8.74 -14.50 -24.89
CA SER A 225 8.28 -13.26 -24.26
C SER A 225 7.89 -13.45 -22.80
N ILE A 226 8.07 -12.37 -22.01
CA ILE A 226 7.62 -12.27 -20.63
C ILE A 226 6.71 -11.05 -20.51
N ARG A 227 5.53 -11.23 -19.90
CA ARG A 227 4.55 -10.16 -19.69
C ARG A 227 3.94 -10.27 -18.31
N THR A 228 3.59 -9.15 -17.70
CA THR A 228 2.65 -9.16 -16.56
C THR A 228 1.22 -9.21 -17.07
N PHE A 229 0.28 -9.69 -16.25
CA PHE A 229 -1.13 -9.71 -16.59
C PHE A 229 -2.03 -9.40 -15.39
N GLU A 230 -3.24 -8.92 -15.67
CA GLU A 230 -4.26 -8.68 -14.65
C GLU A 230 -4.92 -9.99 -14.22
N VAL A 231 -5.02 -10.19 -12.91
CA VAL A 231 -5.64 -11.39 -12.33
C VAL A 231 -7.11 -11.51 -12.73
N GLU A 232 -7.86 -10.42 -12.65
CA GLU A 232 -9.33 -10.42 -12.88
C GLU A 232 -9.70 -10.65 -14.34
N SER A 233 -9.03 -9.97 -15.26
CA SER A 233 -9.32 -10.04 -16.71
C SER A 233 -8.48 -11.08 -17.44
N GLN A 234 -7.40 -11.56 -16.82
CA GLN A 234 -6.38 -12.42 -17.45
C GLN A 234 -5.71 -11.79 -18.69
N LEU A 235 -5.86 -10.46 -18.86
CA LEU A 235 -5.28 -9.74 -19.99
C LEU A 235 -3.85 -9.29 -19.68
N SER A 236 -2.96 -9.44 -20.66
CA SER A 236 -1.57 -8.99 -20.57
C SER A 236 -1.48 -7.46 -20.42
N ARG A 237 -0.52 -7.01 -19.60
CA ARG A 237 -0.23 -5.59 -19.34
C ARG A 237 1.10 -5.20 -19.98
N GLU A 238 2.17 -5.34 -19.24
CA GLU A 238 3.49 -4.83 -19.60
C GLU A 238 4.41 -5.95 -20.04
N LYS A 239 5.23 -5.69 -21.05
CA LYS A 239 6.35 -6.55 -21.43
C LYS A 239 7.51 -6.35 -20.48
N LYS A 240 8.22 -7.42 -20.17
CA LYS A 240 9.43 -7.43 -19.33
C LYS A 240 10.55 -8.17 -20.07
N GLU A 241 11.78 -7.72 -19.89
CA GLU A 241 12.97 -8.39 -20.43
C GLU A 241 13.39 -9.62 -19.61
N GLY A 242 12.98 -9.66 -18.33
CA GLY A 242 13.26 -10.77 -17.44
C GLY A 242 12.33 -10.79 -16.23
N VAL A 243 12.32 -11.93 -15.54
CA VAL A 243 11.53 -12.16 -14.35
C VAL A 243 12.39 -12.78 -13.25
N SER A 244 12.08 -12.43 -11.99
CA SER A 244 12.59 -13.08 -10.80
C SER A 244 11.42 -13.69 -10.04
N ILE A 245 11.38 -15.00 -9.96
CA ILE A 245 10.32 -15.75 -9.28
C ILE A 245 10.85 -16.17 -7.91
N VAL A 246 10.19 -15.70 -6.86
CA VAL A 246 10.57 -15.93 -5.46
C VAL A 246 9.40 -16.62 -4.76
N PRO A 247 9.64 -17.70 -3.99
CA PRO A 247 8.63 -18.40 -3.21
C PRO A 247 8.20 -17.58 -1.97
N ASP A 248 7.28 -18.15 -1.18
CA ASP A 248 7.01 -17.67 0.18
C ASP A 248 8.25 -17.92 1.06
N LEU A 249 9.02 -16.86 1.29
CA LEU A 249 10.26 -16.93 2.06
C LEU A 249 10.04 -17.20 3.54
N ALA A 250 8.86 -16.91 4.05
CA ALA A 250 8.52 -17.15 5.43
C ALA A 250 8.24 -18.63 5.73
N VAL A 251 7.87 -19.41 4.71
CA VAL A 251 7.68 -20.88 4.80
C VAL A 251 8.95 -21.63 4.46
N THR A 252 9.68 -21.15 3.46
CA THR A 252 10.80 -21.90 2.84
C THR A 252 12.17 -21.50 3.40
N GLY A 253 12.28 -20.45 4.21
CA GLY A 253 13.55 -19.91 4.70
C GLY A 253 14.02 -20.58 5.99
N ASP A 254 15.16 -21.32 5.95
CA ASP A 254 15.77 -21.96 7.13
C ASP A 254 16.79 -21.06 7.82
N VAL A 255 17.57 -20.27 7.06
CA VAL A 255 18.60 -19.37 7.59
C VAL A 255 18.08 -17.93 7.65
N THR A 256 17.82 -17.46 8.85
CA THR A 256 17.28 -16.13 9.10
C THR A 256 18.27 -15.17 9.74
N THR A 257 18.15 -13.88 9.46
CA THR A 257 18.96 -12.80 10.00
C THR A 257 18.09 -11.57 10.31
N SER A 258 18.63 -10.60 11.02
CA SER A 258 17.95 -9.31 11.21
C SER A 258 17.80 -8.58 9.88
N PHE A 259 16.70 -7.85 9.70
CA PHE A 259 16.54 -6.95 8.56
C PHE A 259 17.69 -5.93 8.47
N LEU A 260 18.24 -5.48 9.59
CA LEU A 260 19.38 -4.56 9.63
C LEU A 260 20.67 -5.16 9.07
N ASP A 261 20.84 -6.48 9.11
CA ASP A 261 21.96 -7.15 8.44
C ASP A 261 21.76 -7.24 6.91
N PHE A 262 20.53 -7.08 6.47
CA PHE A 262 20.16 -7.17 5.05
C PHE A 262 20.31 -5.84 4.30
N ILE A 263 20.19 -4.70 4.97
CA ILE A 263 20.29 -3.37 4.36
C ILE A 263 21.75 -2.94 4.13
N PRO A 264 22.03 -2.05 3.15
CA PRO A 264 23.36 -1.47 2.94
C PRO A 264 23.87 -0.70 4.17
N LYS A 265 25.16 -0.76 4.46
CA LYS A 265 25.76 -0.08 5.63
C LYS A 265 25.72 1.45 5.57
N GLU A 266 25.64 2.02 4.37
CA GLU A 266 25.47 3.47 4.16
C GLU A 266 24.03 3.96 4.41
N THR A 267 23.10 3.09 4.76
CA THR A 267 21.71 3.44 5.05
C THR A 267 21.62 4.37 6.26
N THR A 268 20.75 5.38 6.17
CA THR A 268 20.38 6.22 7.31
C THR A 268 19.08 5.70 7.92
N LEU A 269 19.10 5.35 9.19
CA LEU A 269 17.91 4.98 9.98
C LEU A 269 17.27 6.25 10.53
N ALA A 270 16.04 6.52 10.14
CA ALA A 270 15.27 7.68 10.57
C ALA A 270 14.12 7.23 11.49
N MET A 271 14.03 7.80 12.70
CA MET A 271 13.07 7.40 13.71
C MET A 271 12.72 8.55 14.65
N ARG A 272 11.68 8.39 15.50
CA ARG A 272 11.33 9.43 16.47
C ARG A 272 12.13 9.34 17.77
N ASP A 273 12.24 8.17 18.36
CA ASP A 273 12.89 7.93 19.65
C ASP A 273 13.53 6.55 19.66
N PHE A 274 14.85 6.53 19.74
CA PHE A 274 15.63 5.30 19.67
C PHE A 274 15.40 4.38 20.88
N LEU A 275 15.29 4.93 22.10
CA LEU A 275 15.07 4.13 23.30
C LEU A 275 13.67 3.54 23.32
N TRP A 276 12.67 4.33 22.98
CA TRP A 276 11.30 3.85 22.85
C TRP A 276 11.19 2.74 21.81
N LEU A 277 11.85 2.91 20.65
CA LEU A 277 11.86 1.91 19.59
C LEU A 277 12.47 0.58 20.06
N ARG A 278 13.60 0.64 20.76
CA ARG A 278 14.24 -0.53 21.38
C ARG A 278 13.29 -1.26 22.33
N GLU A 279 12.66 -0.50 23.23
CA GLU A 279 11.71 -1.05 24.21
C GLU A 279 10.49 -1.65 23.50
N ARG A 280 10.01 -1.01 22.46
CA ARG A 280 8.87 -1.53 21.69
C ARG A 280 9.22 -2.86 21.01
N ILE A 281 10.41 -2.98 20.42
CA ILE A 281 10.87 -4.25 19.83
C ILE A 281 10.99 -5.34 20.90
N GLN A 282 11.50 -4.99 22.10
CA GLN A 282 11.54 -5.92 23.22
C GLN A 282 10.15 -6.42 23.62
N VAL A 283 9.17 -5.52 23.71
CA VAL A 283 7.77 -5.87 24.02
C VAL A 283 7.20 -6.81 22.95
N VAL A 284 7.44 -6.54 21.67
CA VAL A 284 6.97 -7.42 20.57
C VAL A 284 7.57 -8.82 20.71
N HIS A 285 8.88 -8.92 20.98
CA HIS A 285 9.55 -10.18 21.21
C HIS A 285 8.93 -10.95 22.40
N ASP A 286 8.76 -10.28 23.53
CA ASP A 286 8.29 -10.92 24.76
C ASP A 286 6.81 -11.34 24.67
N GLU A 287 5.94 -10.50 24.07
CA GLU A 287 4.52 -10.81 23.85
C GLU A 287 4.33 -12.03 22.93
N ALA A 288 5.16 -12.15 21.88
CA ALA A 288 5.06 -13.25 20.92
C ALA A 288 5.49 -14.60 21.51
N LEU A 289 6.33 -14.58 22.54
CA LEU A 289 6.89 -15.77 23.21
C LEU A 289 6.19 -16.08 24.55
N THR A 290 5.04 -15.48 24.84
CA THR A 290 4.24 -15.88 26.01
C THR A 290 3.70 -17.31 25.85
N PRO A 291 3.53 -18.08 26.95
CA PRO A 291 2.95 -19.43 26.88
C PRO A 291 1.62 -19.49 26.16
N GLN A 292 0.78 -18.45 26.33
CA GLN A 292 -0.51 -18.34 25.64
C GLN A 292 -0.35 -18.12 24.14
N ALA A 293 0.62 -17.30 23.71
CA ALA A 293 0.91 -17.07 22.31
C ALA A 293 1.47 -18.32 21.63
N ILE A 294 2.37 -19.05 22.31
CA ILE A 294 2.95 -20.32 21.84
C ILE A 294 1.85 -21.38 21.70
N ALA A 295 0.97 -21.55 22.71
CA ALA A 295 -0.12 -22.50 22.66
C ALA A 295 -1.09 -22.24 21.49
N VAL A 296 -1.30 -20.97 21.11
CA VAL A 296 -2.12 -20.62 19.94
C VAL A 296 -1.42 -20.97 18.62
N GLN A 297 -0.10 -20.86 18.58
CA GLN A 297 0.72 -21.25 17.41
C GLN A 297 0.75 -22.77 17.22
N GLU A 298 0.74 -23.56 18.30
CA GLU A 298 0.74 -25.04 18.29
C GLU A 298 -0.62 -25.65 17.91
N VAL A 299 -1.73 -24.98 18.22
CA VAL A 299 -3.10 -25.50 17.96
C VAL A 299 -3.50 -25.42 16.49
N GLU A 300 -2.83 -24.60 15.69
CA GLU A 300 -3.03 -24.61 14.24
C GLU A 300 -2.25 -25.77 13.58
N GLU A 301 -2.74 -26.99 13.74
CA GLU A 301 -2.16 -28.28 13.29
C GLU A 301 -1.90 -28.40 11.78
N ASN A 302 -2.13 -27.35 10.97
CA ASN A 302 -1.89 -27.32 9.54
C ASN A 302 -0.93 -26.19 9.12
N GLY A 303 0.24 -26.11 9.75
CA GLY A 303 1.33 -25.20 9.34
C GLY A 303 1.54 -23.99 10.25
N GLY A 304 1.23 -24.08 11.52
CA GLY A 304 1.55 -23.09 12.54
C GLY A 304 3.06 -22.83 12.58
N ILE A 305 3.47 -21.56 12.46
CA ILE A 305 4.89 -21.19 12.46
C ILE A 305 5.28 -20.83 13.87
N THR A 306 6.18 -21.61 14.44
CA THR A 306 6.83 -21.27 15.70
C THR A 306 7.66 -20.00 15.50
N LEU A 307 7.38 -18.96 16.28
CA LEU A 307 8.15 -17.70 16.27
C LEU A 307 9.43 -17.78 17.08
N GLU A 308 9.65 -18.87 17.80
CA GLU A 308 10.89 -19.11 18.54
C GLU A 308 12.11 -19.04 17.61
N GLY A 309 13.07 -18.20 17.95
CA GLY A 309 14.27 -17.96 17.14
C GLY A 309 14.05 -17.11 15.88
N LYS A 310 12.81 -16.72 15.55
CA LYS A 310 12.47 -15.90 14.36
C LYS A 310 12.31 -14.41 14.67
N LEU A 311 12.45 -14.02 15.92
CA LEU A 311 12.41 -12.63 16.35
C LEU A 311 13.77 -12.18 16.90
N ILE A 312 14.04 -10.88 16.83
CA ILE A 312 15.13 -10.20 17.53
C ILE A 312 14.57 -9.49 18.76
N ASP A 313 15.37 -9.39 19.80
CA ASP A 313 15.07 -8.59 20.98
C ASP A 313 15.60 -7.16 20.87
N GLY A 314 15.27 -6.31 21.85
CA GLY A 314 15.69 -4.91 21.87
C GLY A 314 17.20 -4.72 21.97
N SER A 315 17.94 -5.66 22.59
CA SER A 315 19.41 -5.63 22.71
C SER A 315 20.06 -5.96 21.37
N GLU A 316 19.57 -7.00 20.71
CA GLU A 316 20.01 -7.41 19.37
C GLU A 316 19.77 -6.31 18.33
N PHE A 317 18.60 -5.64 18.38
CA PHE A 317 18.32 -4.46 17.59
C PHE A 317 19.31 -3.33 17.84
N THR A 318 19.57 -3.02 19.12
CA THR A 318 20.46 -1.92 19.51
C THR A 318 21.86 -2.11 18.94
N VAL A 319 22.45 -3.30 19.13
CA VAL A 319 23.81 -3.60 18.63
C VAL A 319 23.92 -3.34 17.13
N ARG A 320 22.94 -3.78 16.35
CA ARG A 320 22.96 -3.59 14.89
C ARG A 320 22.68 -2.16 14.47
N ALA A 321 21.73 -1.49 15.13
CA ALA A 321 21.34 -0.12 14.77
C ALA A 321 22.46 0.91 15.03
N LEU A 322 23.37 0.62 15.95
CA LEU A 322 24.53 1.47 16.23
C LEU A 322 25.56 1.51 15.07
N ASP A 323 25.54 0.53 14.19
CA ASP A 323 26.38 0.52 12.98
C ASP A 323 25.93 1.51 11.91
N PHE A 324 24.73 2.09 12.03
CA PHE A 324 24.13 2.97 11.06
C PHE A 324 24.09 4.42 11.53
N ARG A 325 24.10 5.35 10.57
CA ARG A 325 23.73 6.73 10.86
C ARG A 325 22.27 6.78 11.30
N ARG A 326 21.99 7.58 12.33
CA ARG A 326 20.65 7.77 12.89
C ARG A 326 20.20 9.20 12.75
N LEU A 327 18.98 9.37 12.26
CA LEU A 327 18.26 10.63 12.18
C LEU A 327 17.04 10.53 13.12
N GLU A 328 17.02 11.32 14.18
CA GLU A 328 15.90 11.33 15.12
C GLU A 328 15.01 12.55 14.88
N PHE A 329 13.68 12.33 14.83
CA PHE A 329 12.68 13.38 14.80
C PHE A 329 11.99 13.50 16.16
N GLY A 330 11.55 14.71 16.52
CA GLY A 330 10.70 14.87 17.70
C GLY A 330 10.97 16.13 18.47
N ASN A 331 10.61 16.10 19.75
CA ASN A 331 10.74 17.24 20.64
C ASN A 331 12.07 17.23 21.42
N LYS A 332 12.63 16.05 21.62
CA LYS A 332 13.91 15.87 22.35
C LYS A 332 14.69 14.70 21.76
N PRO A 333 16.02 14.80 21.64
CA PRO A 333 16.86 13.69 21.21
C PRO A 333 16.98 12.62 22.32
N THR A 334 17.20 11.38 21.93
CA THR A 334 17.40 10.24 22.86
C THR A 334 18.70 10.36 23.68
N GLY A 335 19.66 11.15 23.22
CA GLY A 335 20.94 11.37 23.89
C GLY A 335 21.56 12.67 23.41
N THR A 336 22.89 12.73 23.40
CA THR A 336 23.60 13.89 22.83
C THR A 336 23.87 13.64 21.34
N PRO A 337 23.14 14.27 20.41
CA PRO A 337 23.39 14.09 18.99
C PRO A 337 24.67 14.80 18.55
N ASN A 338 25.31 14.34 17.45
CA ASN A 338 26.45 15.04 16.86
C ASN A 338 26.03 16.39 16.27
N ALA A 339 24.80 16.47 15.78
CA ALA A 339 24.24 17.71 15.23
C ALA A 339 22.74 17.80 15.50
N SER A 340 22.24 19.03 15.67
CA SER A 340 20.81 19.31 15.83
C SER A 340 20.38 20.38 14.83
N VAL A 341 19.22 20.16 14.20
CA VAL A 341 18.56 21.09 13.28
C VAL A 341 17.14 21.30 13.76
N THR A 342 16.75 22.56 13.97
CA THR A 342 15.41 22.89 14.50
C THR A 342 14.60 23.57 13.42
N PHE A 343 13.40 23.08 13.23
CA PHE A 343 12.35 23.64 12.37
C PHE A 343 11.29 24.34 13.22
N ASP A 344 10.65 25.33 12.63
CA ASP A 344 9.54 26.04 13.27
C ASP A 344 8.27 25.75 12.50
N THR A 345 7.69 24.58 12.77
CA THR A 345 6.41 24.18 12.16
C THR A 345 5.35 23.93 13.23
N SER A 346 4.10 23.95 12.83
CA SER A 346 2.95 23.56 13.66
C SER A 346 1.93 22.79 12.84
N ALA A 347 1.14 21.95 13.51
CA ALA A 347 0.06 21.20 12.84
C ALA A 347 -1.05 22.15 12.36
N GLN A 348 -1.78 21.77 11.34
CA GLN A 348 -2.97 22.47 10.88
C GLN A 348 -3.98 22.60 12.04
N PRO A 349 -4.56 23.80 12.28
CA PRO A 349 -5.61 23.95 13.29
C PRO A 349 -6.84 23.11 12.98
N ILE A 350 -7.51 22.62 14.03
CA ILE A 350 -8.76 21.88 13.90
C ILE A 350 -9.92 22.87 13.83
N PHE A 351 -10.70 22.79 12.76
CA PHE A 351 -11.78 23.75 12.49
C PHE A 351 -13.19 23.20 12.70
N HIS A 352 -13.36 21.90 12.93
CA HIS A 352 -14.66 21.23 13.13
C HIS A 352 -15.72 21.59 12.07
N LYS A 353 -15.32 21.67 10.80
CA LYS A 353 -16.18 22.12 9.68
C LYS A 353 -16.74 23.54 9.80
N ASN A 354 -16.22 24.34 10.73
CA ASN A 354 -16.66 25.71 10.92
C ASN A 354 -15.91 26.67 10.00
N PHE A 355 -16.53 27.03 8.88
CA PHE A 355 -15.93 27.92 7.89
C PHE A 355 -15.81 29.38 8.34
N ASP A 356 -16.44 29.80 9.47
CA ASP A 356 -16.15 31.09 10.10
C ASP A 356 -14.75 31.08 10.72
N LEU A 357 -14.43 30.00 11.42
CA LEU A 357 -13.08 29.79 11.99
C LEU A 357 -12.01 29.63 10.88
N VAL A 358 -12.31 28.86 9.83
CA VAL A 358 -11.41 28.72 8.68
C VAL A 358 -11.12 30.08 8.05
N ALA A 359 -12.17 30.86 7.74
CA ALA A 359 -12.01 32.16 7.11
C ALA A 359 -11.26 33.15 8.00
N GLY A 360 -11.56 33.18 9.30
CA GLY A 360 -10.85 34.02 10.27
C GLY A 360 -9.36 33.68 10.34
N SER A 361 -9.04 32.39 10.49
CA SER A 361 -7.65 31.89 10.53
C SER A 361 -6.88 32.16 9.22
N PHE A 362 -7.53 31.95 8.07
CA PHE A 362 -6.89 32.19 6.77
C PHE A 362 -6.60 33.67 6.53
N LYS A 363 -7.50 34.56 6.91
CA LYS A 363 -7.27 36.01 6.86
C LYS A 363 -6.10 36.43 7.75
N GLU A 364 -6.03 35.90 8.96
CA GLU A 364 -4.93 36.16 9.87
C GLU A 364 -3.57 35.72 9.31
N TYR A 365 -3.48 34.51 8.70
CA TYR A 365 -2.27 34.07 8.04
C TYR A 365 -1.90 34.95 6.86
N LEU A 366 -2.86 35.32 6.00
CA LEU A 366 -2.62 36.20 4.85
C LEU A 366 -2.13 37.60 5.30
N GLU A 367 -2.73 38.17 6.35
CA GLU A 367 -2.32 39.46 6.94
C GLU A 367 -0.90 39.41 7.51
N LYS A 368 -0.50 38.25 8.07
CA LYS A 368 0.88 38.01 8.54
C LYS A 368 1.86 37.67 7.41
N GLY A 369 1.43 37.69 6.16
CA GLY A 369 2.26 37.46 4.97
C GLY A 369 2.54 35.99 4.68
N TYR A 370 1.68 35.08 5.15
CA TYR A 370 1.76 33.66 4.78
C TYR A 370 1.10 33.40 3.42
N THR A 371 1.61 32.39 2.72
CA THR A 371 0.98 31.87 1.50
C THR A 371 0.19 30.60 1.86
N LEU A 372 -1.06 30.53 1.38
CA LEU A 372 -1.96 29.40 1.65
C LEU A 372 -1.95 28.40 0.49
N TYR A 373 -1.71 27.16 0.80
CA TYR A 373 -1.83 26.01 -0.09
C TYR A 373 -2.88 25.04 0.45
N ILE A 374 -3.79 24.59 -0.42
CA ILE A 374 -4.79 23.58 -0.06
C ILE A 374 -4.56 22.34 -0.89
N CYS A 375 -4.15 21.25 -0.21
CA CYS A 375 -3.86 19.96 -0.78
C CYS A 375 -5.15 19.13 -0.88
N SER A 376 -5.44 18.57 -2.06
CA SER A 376 -6.61 17.71 -2.29
C SER A 376 -6.36 16.76 -3.45
N ASP A 377 -6.83 15.50 -3.32
CA ASP A 377 -6.85 14.53 -4.42
C ASP A 377 -7.94 14.85 -5.48
N SER A 378 -8.77 15.86 -5.23
CA SER A 378 -9.85 16.27 -6.11
C SER A 378 -9.93 17.77 -6.29
N MET A 379 -9.66 18.26 -7.48
CA MET A 379 -9.79 19.67 -7.83
C MET A 379 -11.22 20.19 -7.61
N LYS A 380 -12.24 19.35 -7.76
CA LYS A 380 -13.64 19.71 -7.44
C LYS A 380 -13.83 20.09 -5.98
N GLN A 381 -13.03 19.55 -5.05
CA GLN A 381 -13.09 19.92 -3.64
C GLN A 381 -12.47 21.29 -3.40
N THR A 382 -11.37 21.61 -4.06
CA THR A 382 -10.74 22.93 -3.97
C THR A 382 -11.65 24.00 -4.58
N ASP A 383 -12.32 23.71 -5.70
CA ASP A 383 -13.34 24.62 -6.27
C ASP A 383 -14.51 24.84 -5.33
N ARG A 384 -14.96 23.79 -4.65
CA ARG A 384 -16.00 23.90 -3.62
C ARG A 384 -15.58 24.80 -2.45
N ILE A 385 -14.32 24.68 -1.98
CA ILE A 385 -13.80 25.54 -0.92
C ILE A 385 -13.79 27.00 -1.40
N ARG A 386 -13.39 27.26 -2.65
CA ARG A 386 -13.41 28.59 -3.25
C ARG A 386 -14.82 29.16 -3.30
N ALA A 387 -15.78 28.37 -3.82
CA ALA A 387 -17.19 28.79 -3.86
C ALA A 387 -17.75 29.11 -2.47
N ILE A 388 -17.41 28.35 -1.43
CA ILE A 388 -17.82 28.63 -0.05
C ILE A 388 -17.32 30.02 0.39
N PHE A 389 -16.06 30.36 0.11
CA PHE A 389 -15.52 31.68 0.48
C PHE A 389 -16.15 32.81 -0.34
N GLU A 390 -16.40 32.59 -1.63
CA GLU A 390 -17.08 33.55 -2.53
C GLU A 390 -18.52 33.82 -2.07
N ASP A 391 -19.32 32.78 -1.79
CA ASP A 391 -20.70 32.88 -1.32
C ASP A 391 -20.78 33.63 0.03
N ARG A 392 -19.76 33.55 0.86
CA ARG A 392 -19.63 34.24 2.12
C ARG A 392 -19.12 35.69 1.97
N GLY A 393 -18.65 36.06 0.77
CA GLY A 393 -18.01 37.35 0.53
C GLY A 393 -16.58 37.45 1.11
N ASP A 394 -15.95 36.33 1.47
CA ASP A 394 -14.59 36.28 1.99
C ASP A 394 -13.57 36.41 0.85
N LYS A 395 -12.69 37.41 0.91
CA LYS A 395 -11.61 37.60 -0.10
C LYS A 395 -10.37 36.79 0.27
N ILE A 396 -10.49 35.46 0.27
CA ILE A 396 -9.40 34.56 0.61
C ILE A 396 -8.79 33.99 -0.67
N LYS A 397 -7.48 34.20 -0.86
CA LYS A 397 -6.72 33.62 -1.95
C LYS A 397 -5.90 32.45 -1.42
N PHE A 398 -5.98 31.30 -2.12
CA PHE A 398 -5.14 30.13 -1.86
C PHE A 398 -4.75 29.45 -3.18
N THR A 399 -3.66 28.71 -3.17
CA THR A 399 -3.22 27.91 -4.30
C THR A 399 -3.65 26.45 -4.10
N PRO A 400 -4.46 25.87 -4.98
CA PRO A 400 -4.78 24.46 -4.92
C PRO A 400 -3.58 23.60 -5.30
N VAL A 401 -3.37 22.50 -4.59
CA VAL A 401 -2.32 21.52 -4.85
C VAL A 401 -2.96 20.19 -5.23
N GLU A 402 -2.58 19.65 -6.40
CA GLU A 402 -3.02 18.33 -6.85
C GLU A 402 -2.32 17.25 -6.05
N ARG A 403 -2.99 16.50 -5.27
CA ARG A 403 -2.59 15.51 -4.28
C ARG A 403 -2.71 16.03 -2.87
N THR A 404 -2.97 15.11 -1.97
CA THR A 404 -3.06 15.42 -0.55
C THR A 404 -1.97 14.72 0.25
N VAL A 405 -1.70 15.22 1.43
CA VAL A 405 -0.88 14.58 2.47
C VAL A 405 -1.77 14.22 3.65
N HIS A 406 -1.29 13.41 4.57
CA HIS A 406 -2.09 12.95 5.71
C HIS A 406 -2.54 14.10 6.61
N GLU A 407 -1.64 14.98 7.00
CA GLU A 407 -1.94 16.10 7.89
C GLU A 407 -1.34 17.39 7.37
N GLY A 408 -2.16 18.45 7.38
CA GLY A 408 -1.69 19.79 7.07
C GLY A 408 -0.79 20.37 8.16
N PHE A 409 0.03 21.35 7.80
CA PHE A 409 0.92 22.04 8.71
C PHE A 409 1.20 23.47 8.28
N VAL A 410 1.76 24.24 9.17
CA VAL A 410 2.25 25.60 8.94
C VAL A 410 3.76 25.62 9.16
N ASP A 411 4.50 26.20 8.22
CA ASP A 411 5.93 26.48 8.37
C ASP A 411 6.13 27.97 8.60
N ASN A 412 6.57 28.33 9.81
CA ASN A 412 6.74 29.72 10.21
C ASN A 412 8.00 30.36 9.63
N THR A 413 9.01 29.55 9.30
CA THR A 413 10.26 30.03 8.68
C THR A 413 10.03 30.49 7.25
N LEU A 414 9.32 29.67 6.47
CA LEU A 414 8.98 29.97 5.08
C LEU A 414 7.68 30.79 4.95
N ARG A 415 6.91 30.95 6.02
CA ARG A 415 5.57 31.54 6.05
C ARG A 415 4.63 30.88 5.05
N LEU A 416 4.55 29.56 5.12
CA LEU A 416 3.72 28.74 4.26
C LEU A 416 2.71 27.95 5.10
N CYS A 417 1.47 27.90 4.64
CA CYS A 417 0.44 27.05 5.21
C CYS A 417 0.10 25.96 4.19
N PHE A 418 0.31 24.70 4.55
CA PHE A 418 -0.07 23.53 3.77
C PHE A 418 -1.26 22.89 4.45
N PHE A 419 -2.47 23.21 4.00
CA PHE A 419 -3.70 22.70 4.58
C PHE A 419 -4.28 21.58 3.71
N THR A 420 -4.96 20.63 4.34
CA THR A 420 -5.60 19.51 3.65
C THR A 420 -7.12 19.70 3.65
N ASP A 421 -7.76 19.43 2.53
CA ASP A 421 -9.21 19.56 2.38
C ASP A 421 -9.97 18.61 3.33
N HIS A 422 -9.47 17.40 3.54
CA HIS A 422 -10.13 16.45 4.43
C HIS A 422 -10.13 16.90 5.88
N GLN A 423 -9.09 17.57 6.39
CA GLN A 423 -9.10 18.16 7.73
C GLN A 423 -10.01 19.41 7.81
N LEU A 424 -10.09 20.23 6.75
CA LEU A 424 -11.04 21.35 6.69
C LEU A 424 -12.50 20.88 6.77
N PHE A 425 -12.81 19.75 6.15
CA PHE A 425 -14.14 19.14 6.17
C PHE A 425 -14.33 18.09 7.27
N ASP A 426 -13.34 17.92 8.16
CA ASP A 426 -13.36 16.91 9.23
C ASP A 426 -13.75 15.52 8.69
N ARG A 427 -13.03 15.10 7.64
CA ARG A 427 -13.20 13.80 7.00
C ARG A 427 -12.03 12.89 7.32
N PHE A 428 -12.33 11.62 7.47
CA PHE A 428 -11.28 10.61 7.62
C PHE A 428 -10.50 10.47 6.30
N HIS A 429 -9.19 10.53 6.39
CA HIS A 429 -8.27 10.25 5.29
C HIS A 429 -7.69 8.85 5.47
N LYS A 430 -7.83 7.99 4.45
CA LYS A 430 -7.34 6.62 4.47
C LYS A 430 -6.13 6.49 3.54
N TYR A 431 -5.04 5.92 4.05
CA TYR A 431 -3.94 5.51 3.19
C TYR A 431 -4.25 4.21 2.46
N ASN A 432 -3.64 4.01 1.29
CA ASN A 432 -3.73 2.78 0.51
C ASN A 432 -2.34 2.18 0.36
N LEU A 433 -2.20 0.91 0.69
CA LEU A 433 -0.99 0.14 0.41
C LEU A 433 -1.12 -0.55 -0.97
N LYS A 434 -0.01 -0.78 -1.66
CA LYS A 434 0.01 -1.57 -2.92
C LYS A 434 -0.67 -2.94 -2.72
N SER A 435 -0.46 -3.57 -1.56
CA SER A 435 -1.06 -4.85 -1.19
C SER A 435 -2.58 -4.84 -1.02
N ASP A 436 -3.21 -3.66 -0.88
CA ASP A 436 -4.67 -3.58 -0.76
C ASP A 436 -5.35 -3.98 -2.06
N LYS A 437 -4.70 -3.82 -3.21
CA LYS A 437 -5.19 -4.32 -4.51
C LYS A 437 -5.17 -5.85 -4.54
N ALA A 438 -4.11 -6.49 -4.04
CA ALA A 438 -4.04 -7.95 -3.91
C ALA A 438 -5.08 -8.49 -2.91
N ARG A 439 -5.42 -7.69 -1.87
CA ARG A 439 -6.50 -8.03 -0.92
C ARG A 439 -7.89 -7.85 -1.52
N SER A 440 -8.11 -6.86 -2.39
CA SER A 440 -9.42 -6.63 -3.03
C SER A 440 -9.77 -7.74 -4.02
N GLY A 441 -8.77 -8.38 -4.64
CA GLY A 441 -8.93 -9.59 -5.44
C GLY A 441 -9.46 -10.80 -4.65
N LYS A 442 -9.34 -10.80 -3.30
CA LYS A 442 -9.91 -11.85 -2.43
C LYS A 442 -11.43 -11.81 -2.28
N VAL A 443 -12.12 -10.81 -2.80
CA VAL A 443 -13.59 -10.78 -2.89
C VAL A 443 -14.07 -11.61 -4.08
N ALA A 444 -13.19 -11.95 -5.02
CA ALA A 444 -13.48 -12.91 -6.06
C ALA A 444 -13.55 -14.32 -5.45
N LEU A 445 -14.58 -15.07 -5.82
CA LEU A 445 -14.63 -16.51 -5.59
C LEU A 445 -13.32 -17.14 -6.05
N SER A 446 -12.57 -17.73 -5.13
CA SER A 446 -11.47 -18.60 -5.55
C SER A 446 -12.06 -19.77 -6.34
N LEU A 447 -11.37 -20.28 -7.34
CA LEU A 447 -11.79 -21.50 -8.03
C LEU A 447 -12.01 -22.67 -7.05
N LYS A 448 -11.35 -22.64 -5.90
CA LYS A 448 -11.54 -23.56 -4.79
C LYS A 448 -12.94 -23.44 -4.16
N GLU A 449 -13.48 -22.22 -4.06
CA GLU A 449 -14.87 -22.00 -3.63
C GLU A 449 -15.87 -22.38 -4.74
N LEU A 450 -15.48 -22.20 -6.01
CA LEU A 450 -16.29 -22.64 -7.14
C LEU A 450 -16.45 -24.16 -7.18
N ASN A 451 -15.38 -24.90 -6.88
CA ASN A 451 -15.41 -26.37 -6.78
C ASN A 451 -16.29 -26.86 -5.59
N GLN A 452 -16.66 -25.99 -4.65
CA GLN A 452 -17.61 -26.28 -3.58
C GLN A 452 -19.06 -26.02 -3.97
N PHE A 453 -19.33 -25.43 -5.15
CA PHE A 453 -20.70 -25.30 -5.63
C PHE A 453 -21.21 -26.61 -6.23
N THR A 454 -22.35 -27.00 -5.76
CA THR A 454 -23.13 -28.09 -6.36
C THR A 454 -24.24 -27.52 -7.25
N PRO A 455 -24.56 -28.15 -8.40
CA PRO A 455 -25.73 -27.76 -9.17
C PRO A 455 -26.97 -27.72 -8.29
N GLY A 456 -27.64 -26.57 -8.28
CA GLY A 456 -28.78 -26.30 -7.40
C GLY A 456 -28.51 -25.26 -6.32
N ASP A 457 -27.23 -24.94 -6.01
CA ASP A 457 -26.88 -23.91 -5.03
C ASP A 457 -27.34 -22.52 -5.48
N TYR A 458 -27.79 -21.72 -4.51
CA TYR A 458 -28.15 -20.33 -4.77
C TYR A 458 -26.91 -19.44 -4.74
N VAL A 459 -26.82 -18.57 -5.75
CA VAL A 459 -25.73 -17.62 -5.92
C VAL A 459 -26.26 -16.21 -6.15
N VAL A 460 -25.46 -15.21 -5.82
CA VAL A 460 -25.76 -13.80 -6.08
C VAL A 460 -24.80 -13.28 -7.14
N HIS A 461 -25.35 -12.84 -8.26
CA HIS A 461 -24.60 -12.10 -9.28
C HIS A 461 -24.73 -10.60 -9.02
N THR A 462 -23.62 -9.87 -9.05
CA THR A 462 -23.59 -8.41 -8.73
C THR A 462 -24.57 -7.59 -9.58
N ASP A 463 -24.76 -7.94 -10.85
CA ASP A 463 -25.58 -7.18 -11.80
C ASP A 463 -26.98 -7.78 -11.98
N HIS A 464 -27.17 -9.07 -11.72
CA HIS A 464 -28.41 -9.81 -12.02
C HIS A 464 -29.18 -10.29 -10.78
N GLY A 465 -28.57 -10.24 -9.62
CA GLY A 465 -29.20 -10.68 -8.36
C GLY A 465 -29.10 -12.17 -8.12
N ILE A 466 -30.09 -12.73 -7.43
CA ILE A 466 -30.10 -14.12 -6.96
C ILE A 466 -30.50 -15.04 -8.12
N GLY A 467 -29.61 -15.96 -8.43
CA GLY A 467 -29.79 -17.05 -9.38
C GLY A 467 -29.45 -18.40 -8.75
N ARG A 468 -29.56 -19.48 -9.51
CA ARG A 468 -29.20 -20.84 -9.13
C ARG A 468 -28.07 -21.33 -10.02
N PHE A 469 -27.01 -21.85 -9.42
CA PHE A 469 -25.91 -22.46 -10.14
C PHE A 469 -26.34 -23.79 -10.77
N SER A 470 -26.07 -23.94 -12.08
CA SER A 470 -26.49 -25.12 -12.85
C SER A 470 -25.28 -25.93 -13.40
N GLY A 471 -24.06 -25.56 -12.99
CA GLY A 471 -22.83 -26.25 -13.40
C GLY A 471 -21.93 -25.40 -14.29
N LEU A 472 -20.75 -25.96 -14.59
CA LEU A 472 -19.82 -25.45 -15.59
C LEU A 472 -20.18 -26.05 -16.96
N VAL A 473 -20.21 -25.21 -17.99
CA VAL A 473 -20.48 -25.63 -19.36
C VAL A 473 -19.46 -25.03 -20.30
N ARG A 474 -19.14 -25.75 -21.37
CA ARG A 474 -18.24 -25.26 -22.42
C ARG A 474 -19.07 -24.68 -23.55
N ILE A 475 -18.82 -23.41 -23.87
CA ILE A 475 -19.47 -22.73 -24.99
C ILE A 475 -18.42 -22.40 -26.07
N PRO A 476 -18.75 -22.51 -27.36
CA PRO A 476 -17.86 -22.08 -28.43
C PRO A 476 -17.68 -20.57 -28.41
N ASN A 477 -16.44 -20.11 -28.55
CA ASN A 477 -16.07 -18.70 -28.65
C ASN A 477 -15.08 -18.54 -29.82
N GLY A 478 -15.61 -18.32 -31.03
CA GLY A 478 -14.84 -18.39 -32.26
C GLY A 478 -14.25 -19.79 -32.49
N ASP A 479 -12.95 -19.88 -32.74
CA ASP A 479 -12.23 -21.13 -32.98
C ASP A 479 -11.84 -21.88 -31.66
N THR A 480 -12.19 -21.31 -30.51
CA THR A 480 -11.87 -21.88 -29.19
C THR A 480 -13.13 -22.18 -28.38
N THR A 481 -13.05 -23.10 -27.42
CA THR A 481 -14.12 -23.36 -26.45
C THR A 481 -13.78 -22.68 -25.14
N GLN A 482 -14.75 -21.96 -24.57
CA GLN A 482 -14.62 -21.27 -23.29
C GLN A 482 -15.47 -21.98 -22.23
N GLU A 483 -14.91 -22.23 -21.07
CA GLU A 483 -15.64 -22.74 -19.92
C GLU A 483 -16.32 -21.58 -19.17
N VAL A 484 -17.61 -21.71 -18.88
CA VAL A 484 -18.44 -20.68 -18.25
C VAL A 484 -19.36 -21.27 -17.19
N LEU A 485 -19.71 -20.48 -16.20
CA LEU A 485 -20.74 -20.83 -15.23
C LEU A 485 -22.11 -20.60 -15.86
N LYS A 486 -22.97 -21.60 -15.74
CA LYS A 486 -24.39 -21.50 -16.08
C LYS A 486 -25.18 -21.14 -14.83
N LEU A 487 -25.78 -19.95 -14.84
CA LEU A 487 -26.66 -19.47 -13.79
C LEU A 487 -28.10 -19.40 -14.33
N VAL A 488 -29.04 -19.98 -13.60
CA VAL A 488 -30.46 -19.99 -13.93
C VAL A 488 -31.21 -19.03 -13.02
N PHE A 489 -31.98 -18.14 -13.60
CA PHE A 489 -32.79 -17.12 -12.94
C PHE A 489 -34.28 -17.46 -13.01
N GLN A 490 -35.15 -16.55 -12.59
CA GLN A 490 -36.59 -16.74 -12.65
C GLN A 490 -37.04 -16.92 -14.13
N ASN A 491 -38.05 -17.75 -14.38
CA ASN A 491 -38.56 -18.13 -15.71
C ASN A 491 -37.58 -18.91 -16.59
N GLU A 492 -36.63 -19.62 -15.98
CA GLU A 492 -35.60 -20.41 -16.66
C GLU A 492 -34.65 -19.54 -17.54
N ASP A 493 -34.59 -18.22 -17.29
CA ASP A 493 -33.65 -17.35 -17.95
C ASP A 493 -32.21 -17.75 -17.56
N VAL A 494 -31.30 -17.80 -18.51
CA VAL A 494 -29.91 -18.27 -18.30
C VAL A 494 -28.92 -17.14 -18.54
N VAL A 495 -27.97 -16.99 -17.62
CA VAL A 495 -26.80 -16.15 -17.78
C VAL A 495 -25.55 -17.04 -17.76
N PHE A 496 -24.71 -16.86 -18.76
CA PHE A 496 -23.38 -17.47 -18.79
C PHE A 496 -22.35 -16.49 -18.27
N VAL A 497 -21.69 -16.87 -17.19
CA VAL A 497 -20.65 -16.03 -16.58
C VAL A 497 -19.30 -16.66 -16.91
N SER A 498 -18.45 -15.90 -17.59
CA SER A 498 -17.07 -16.33 -17.85
C SER A 498 -16.32 -16.59 -16.54
N ILE A 499 -15.45 -17.59 -16.53
CA ILE A 499 -14.54 -17.86 -15.41
C ILE A 499 -13.76 -16.59 -15.03
N HIS A 500 -13.41 -15.74 -16.01
CA HIS A 500 -12.76 -14.43 -15.78
C HIS A 500 -13.66 -13.39 -15.07
N SER A 501 -14.96 -13.65 -14.96
CA SER A 501 -15.94 -12.78 -14.30
C SER A 501 -16.48 -13.37 -13.00
N LEU A 502 -15.80 -14.36 -12.42
CA LEU A 502 -16.18 -15.02 -11.16
C LEU A 502 -16.33 -14.05 -9.99
N HIS A 503 -15.56 -12.96 -9.98
CA HIS A 503 -15.67 -11.89 -8.99
C HIS A 503 -17.08 -11.25 -8.91
N LYS A 504 -17.91 -11.47 -9.94
CA LYS A 504 -19.31 -11.01 -9.97
C LYS A 504 -20.28 -11.99 -9.32
N VAL A 505 -19.84 -13.18 -8.91
CA VAL A 505 -20.68 -14.23 -8.35
C VAL A 505 -20.24 -14.57 -6.93
N SER A 506 -21.17 -14.70 -6.01
CA SER A 506 -20.92 -15.12 -4.63
C SER A 506 -21.97 -16.11 -4.15
N LYS A 507 -21.62 -16.99 -3.20
CA LYS A 507 -22.60 -17.92 -2.59
C LYS A 507 -23.64 -17.12 -1.83
N TYR A 508 -24.92 -17.42 -2.05
CA TYR A 508 -25.99 -16.82 -1.29
C TYR A 508 -25.92 -17.27 0.18
N LYS A 509 -25.85 -16.31 1.08
CA LYS A 509 -25.88 -16.53 2.53
C LYS A 509 -27.20 -15.97 3.07
N GLY A 510 -28.22 -16.78 3.13
CA GLY A 510 -29.53 -16.44 3.71
C GLY A 510 -29.74 -17.08 5.08
N LYS A 511 -30.93 -16.87 5.66
CA LYS A 511 -31.35 -17.61 6.87
C LYS A 511 -31.48 -19.08 6.53
N GLU A 512 -30.96 -19.94 7.39
CA GLU A 512 -31.10 -21.40 7.24
C GLU A 512 -32.57 -21.78 7.15
N GLY A 513 -32.94 -22.54 6.10
CA GLY A 513 -34.26 -23.13 5.93
C GLY A 513 -35.20 -22.44 4.93
N GLU A 514 -34.92 -21.24 4.43
CA GLU A 514 -35.77 -20.60 3.41
C GLU A 514 -35.02 -20.47 2.06
N ALA A 515 -35.59 -21.06 1.00
CA ALA A 515 -35.09 -20.89 -0.37
C ALA A 515 -35.33 -19.44 -0.83
N PRO A 516 -34.29 -18.73 -1.28
CA PRO A 516 -34.46 -17.36 -1.77
C PRO A 516 -35.27 -17.32 -3.07
N ARG A 517 -35.96 -16.21 -3.29
CA ARG A 517 -36.68 -15.98 -4.54
C ARG A 517 -35.67 -15.61 -5.64
N LEU A 518 -35.70 -16.33 -6.76
CA LEU A 518 -34.86 -16.00 -7.91
C LEU A 518 -35.26 -14.64 -8.48
N ASN A 519 -34.27 -13.86 -8.89
CA ASN A 519 -34.51 -12.59 -9.56
C ASN A 519 -34.92 -12.80 -11.03
N LYS A 520 -35.77 -11.90 -11.54
CA LYS A 520 -36.14 -11.84 -12.95
C LYS A 520 -35.18 -10.91 -13.68
N LEU A 521 -34.61 -11.36 -14.78
CA LEU A 521 -33.68 -10.56 -15.58
C LEU A 521 -34.41 -9.37 -16.24
N GLY A 522 -33.68 -8.25 -16.43
CA GLY A 522 -34.16 -7.08 -17.18
C GLY A 522 -35.22 -6.21 -16.49
N THR A 523 -35.60 -6.49 -15.24
CA THR A 523 -36.69 -5.74 -14.56
C THR A 523 -36.22 -4.53 -13.75
N GLY A 524 -34.93 -4.30 -13.58
CA GLY A 524 -34.39 -3.26 -12.69
C GLY A 524 -34.71 -3.45 -11.20
N ALA A 525 -35.38 -4.55 -10.83
CA ALA A 525 -35.78 -4.83 -9.45
C ALA A 525 -34.57 -5.01 -8.53
N TRP A 526 -33.51 -5.65 -9.03
CA TRP A 526 -32.25 -5.84 -8.31
C TRP A 526 -31.53 -4.53 -8.03
N GLU A 527 -31.45 -3.64 -9.01
CA GLU A 527 -30.87 -2.30 -8.86
C GLU A 527 -31.61 -1.49 -7.78
N LYS A 528 -32.94 -1.48 -7.83
CA LYS A 528 -33.78 -0.83 -6.81
C LYS A 528 -33.57 -1.42 -5.41
N LEU A 529 -33.38 -2.74 -5.32
CA LEU A 529 -33.10 -3.40 -4.04
C LEU A 529 -31.73 -2.97 -3.50
N LYS A 530 -30.70 -2.94 -4.35
CA LYS A 530 -29.35 -2.47 -3.97
C LYS A 530 -29.39 -1.02 -3.46
N GLU A 531 -30.07 -0.12 -4.16
CA GLU A 531 -30.19 1.28 -3.75
C GLU A 531 -30.93 1.44 -2.42
N ARG A 532 -32.03 0.72 -2.22
CA ARG A 532 -32.76 0.74 -0.94
C ARG A 532 -31.92 0.22 0.21
N THR A 533 -31.16 -0.85 -0.02
CA THR A 533 -30.25 -1.42 0.99
C THR A 533 -29.13 -0.44 1.31
N LYS A 534 -28.54 0.19 0.30
CA LYS A 534 -27.49 1.21 0.47
C LYS A 534 -28.00 2.42 1.28
N THR A 535 -29.23 2.85 1.03
CA THR A 535 -29.87 3.93 1.81
C THR A 535 -30.08 3.53 3.25
N LYS A 536 -30.63 2.34 3.53
CA LYS A 536 -30.81 1.82 4.88
C LYS A 536 -29.48 1.71 5.65
N ILE A 537 -28.43 1.21 5.01
CA ILE A 537 -27.10 1.11 5.62
C ILE A 537 -26.56 2.52 5.97
N LYS A 538 -26.77 3.51 5.08
CA LYS A 538 -26.39 4.90 5.38
C LYS A 538 -27.17 5.49 6.55
N ASP A 539 -28.45 5.16 6.68
CA ASP A 539 -29.28 5.61 7.80
C ASP A 539 -28.84 4.96 9.12
N ILE A 540 -28.59 3.65 9.11
CA ILE A 540 -28.04 2.92 10.28
C ILE A 540 -26.67 3.48 10.67
N ALA A 541 -25.78 3.75 9.69
CA ALA A 541 -24.48 4.35 9.96
C ALA A 541 -24.62 5.76 10.58
N ARG A 542 -25.59 6.55 10.12
CA ARG A 542 -25.89 7.88 10.69
C ARG A 542 -26.40 7.78 12.12
N ASP A 543 -27.27 6.80 12.41
CA ASP A 543 -27.81 6.56 13.74
C ASP A 543 -26.73 6.04 14.70
N LEU A 544 -25.82 5.17 14.23
CA LEU A 544 -24.65 4.74 15.00
C LEU A 544 -23.71 5.90 15.31
N ILE A 545 -23.41 6.74 14.33
CA ILE A 545 -22.57 7.95 14.54
C ILE A 545 -23.22 8.86 15.58
N LYS A 546 -24.55 9.04 15.53
CA LYS A 546 -25.28 9.82 16.54
C LYS A 546 -25.19 9.22 17.95
N LEU A 547 -25.23 7.88 18.04
CA LEU A 547 -25.14 7.16 19.32
C LEU A 547 -23.75 7.26 19.97
N TYR A 548 -22.69 7.27 19.15
CA TYR A 548 -21.29 7.39 19.62
C TYR A 548 -20.81 8.84 19.75
N SER A 549 -21.62 9.82 19.35
CA SER A 549 -21.30 11.25 19.49
C SER A 549 -21.97 11.92 20.71
N GLN A 550 -22.66 11.14 21.51
CA GLN A 550 -23.16 11.50 22.86
C GLN A 550 -22.21 10.95 23.94
#